data_4ce6a799f20beec957202fdde0351331
#
_entry.id   4ce6a799f20beec957202fdde0351331
#
_cell.length_a   1.000
_cell.length_b   1.000
_cell.length_c   1.000
_cell.angle_alpha   90.00
_cell.angle_beta   90.00
_cell.angle_gamma   90.00
#
_symmetry.space_group_name_H-M   'P 1'
#
loop_
_entity.id
_entity.type
_entity.pdbx_description
1 polymer ?
#
loop_
_entity_poly.entity_id
_entity_poly.type
_entity_poly.pdbx_seq_one_letter_code
_entity_poly.pdbx_strand_id
1 'polypeptide(L)'
;MAEVEIYTDGACSGNPGPGGWGAVLLAKGQRKELSGAEPQTTNQRMELTAAIGALSALKRPCQVRLYSDSAYLINAFKQRWFDRWQQNGWRNSKGQAVENQDLWQELLRLAAIHRIEWV
;
A
#
# COMPACT_ATOMS: atom_id res chain seq x y z
N MET A 1 12.37 2.87 -18.05
CA MET A 1 11.46 2.11 -17.16
C MET A 1 10.08 2.05 -17.76
N ALA A 2 9.39 0.93 -17.59
CA ALA A 2 7.98 0.85 -17.97
C ALA A 2 7.15 1.75 -17.07
N GLU A 3 6.14 2.39 -17.66
CA GLU A 3 5.22 3.26 -16.93
C GLU A 3 3.92 2.50 -16.65
N VAL A 4 3.45 2.56 -15.40
CA VAL A 4 2.25 1.86 -14.95
C VAL A 4 1.41 2.79 -14.11
N GLU A 5 0.10 2.80 -14.38
CA GLU A 5 -0.86 3.43 -13.49
C GLU A 5 -1.54 2.35 -12.66
N ILE A 6 -1.68 2.60 -11.36
CA ILE A 6 -2.28 1.65 -10.44
C ILE A 6 -3.39 2.36 -9.66
N TYR A 7 -4.55 1.69 -9.58
CA TYR A 7 -5.69 2.16 -8.77
C TYR A 7 -5.96 1.09 -7.73
N THR A 8 -6.04 1.48 -6.46
CA THR A 8 -6.23 0.54 -5.36
C THR A 8 -7.41 0.94 -4.49
N ASP A 9 -8.07 -0.05 -3.91
CA ASP A 9 -9.17 0.16 -2.99
C ASP A 9 -9.23 -1.00 -2.00
N GLY A 10 -9.59 -0.70 -0.76
CA GLY A 10 -9.74 -1.71 0.27
C GLY A 10 -10.86 -1.33 1.21
N ALA A 11 -11.59 -2.31 1.70
CA ALA A 11 -12.72 -2.08 2.57
C ALA A 11 -12.89 -3.25 3.55
N CYS A 12 -13.58 -2.98 4.64
CA CYS A 12 -13.83 -3.93 5.70
C CYS A 12 -15.25 -3.75 6.22
N SER A 13 -15.95 -4.85 6.46
CA SER A 13 -17.27 -4.85 7.04
C SER A 13 -17.13 -4.98 8.56
N GLY A 14 -17.40 -3.89 9.30
CA GLY A 14 -16.97 -3.77 10.68
C GLY A 14 -15.47 -3.45 10.72
N ASN A 15 -14.94 -3.06 11.84
CA ASN A 15 -13.53 -2.68 11.92
C ASN A 15 -13.01 -2.99 13.32
N PRO A 16 -12.58 -4.26 13.60
CA PRO A 16 -12.24 -5.31 12.63
C PRO A 16 -13.44 -6.14 12.15
N GLY A 17 -13.24 -6.89 11.07
CA GLY A 17 -14.22 -7.78 10.47
C GLY A 17 -13.72 -8.33 9.15
N PRO A 18 -14.59 -9.00 8.38
CA PRO A 18 -14.19 -9.49 7.06
C PRO A 18 -13.96 -8.32 6.11
N GLY A 19 -12.96 -8.43 5.27
CA GLY A 19 -12.60 -7.36 4.34
C GLY A 19 -12.09 -7.89 3.03
N GLY A 20 -11.91 -6.95 2.09
CA GLY A 20 -11.39 -7.26 0.78
C GLY A 20 -10.66 -6.07 0.19
N TRP A 21 -9.91 -6.34 -0.87
CA TRP A 21 -9.18 -5.31 -1.59
C TRP A 21 -9.17 -5.59 -3.07
N GLY A 22 -8.99 -4.55 -3.85
CA GLY A 22 -8.86 -4.64 -5.29
C GLY A 22 -7.81 -3.71 -5.81
N ALA A 23 -7.25 -4.04 -6.97
CA ALA A 23 -6.29 -3.20 -7.66
C ALA A 23 -6.46 -3.36 -9.16
N VAL A 24 -6.25 -2.25 -9.88
CA VAL A 24 -6.25 -2.23 -11.34
C VAL A 24 -4.91 -1.66 -11.78
N LEU A 25 -4.23 -2.39 -12.65
CA LEU A 25 -2.94 -1.97 -13.21
C LEU A 25 -3.12 -1.73 -14.70
N LEU A 26 -2.72 -0.54 -15.16
CA LEU A 26 -2.82 -0.14 -16.55
C LEU A 26 -1.43 0.16 -17.10
N ALA A 27 -1.05 -0.50 -18.19
CA ALA A 27 0.24 -0.30 -18.83
C ALA A 27 0.15 -0.61 -20.32
N LYS A 28 0.52 0.34 -21.17
CA LYS A 28 0.59 0.14 -22.63
C LYS A 28 -0.69 -0.45 -23.22
N GLY A 29 -1.84 0.07 -22.79
CA GLY A 29 -3.14 -0.40 -23.28
C GLY A 29 -3.59 -1.74 -22.70
N GLN A 30 -2.82 -2.33 -21.81
CA GLN A 30 -3.21 -3.56 -21.12
C GLN A 30 -3.76 -3.24 -19.74
N ARG A 31 -4.70 -4.07 -19.30
CA ARG A 31 -5.35 -3.91 -18.01
C ARG A 31 -5.27 -5.22 -17.25
N LYS A 32 -4.85 -5.16 -15.99
CA LYS A 32 -4.81 -6.31 -15.09
C LYS A 32 -5.57 -5.97 -13.83
N GLU A 33 -6.43 -6.86 -13.39
CA GLU A 33 -7.18 -6.68 -12.15
C GLU A 33 -6.74 -7.73 -11.15
N LEU A 34 -6.58 -7.31 -9.89
CA LEU A 34 -6.20 -8.16 -8.77
C LEU A 34 -7.19 -7.94 -7.65
N SER A 35 -7.43 -8.97 -6.84
CA SER A 35 -8.27 -8.84 -5.67
C SER A 35 -7.92 -9.89 -4.64
N GLY A 36 -8.35 -9.66 -3.41
CA GLY A 36 -8.18 -10.61 -2.33
C GLY A 36 -9.15 -10.32 -1.21
N ALA A 37 -9.26 -11.26 -0.28
CA ALA A 37 -10.17 -11.16 0.85
C ALA A 37 -9.52 -11.72 2.10
N GLU A 38 -9.90 -11.17 3.25
CA GLU A 38 -9.42 -11.61 4.57
C GLU A 38 -10.63 -11.77 5.50
N PRO A 39 -10.71 -12.88 6.25
CA PRO A 39 -11.86 -13.09 7.14
C PRO A 39 -11.87 -12.17 8.36
N GLN A 40 -10.71 -11.65 8.78
CA GLN A 40 -10.59 -10.79 9.94
C GLN A 40 -9.49 -9.76 9.67
N THR A 41 -9.89 -8.49 9.47
CA THR A 41 -8.96 -7.44 9.10
C THR A 41 -9.53 -6.06 9.47
N THR A 42 -8.87 -5.00 9.00
CA THR A 42 -9.32 -3.61 9.18
C THR A 42 -9.30 -2.90 7.84
N ASN A 43 -10.00 -1.76 7.75
CA ASN A 43 -9.96 -0.93 6.54
C ASN A 43 -8.52 -0.55 6.17
N GLN A 44 -7.75 -0.11 7.16
CA GLN A 44 -6.37 0.32 6.92
C GLN A 44 -5.52 -0.82 6.39
N ARG A 45 -5.65 -2.03 6.97
CA ARG A 45 -4.89 -3.17 6.48
C ARG A 45 -5.27 -3.52 5.04
N MET A 46 -6.55 -3.42 4.69
CA MET A 46 -6.98 -3.72 3.32
C MET A 46 -6.47 -2.68 2.32
N GLU A 47 -6.43 -1.41 2.70
CA GLU A 47 -5.87 -0.35 1.86
C GLU A 47 -4.37 -0.58 1.59
N LEU A 48 -3.62 -0.94 2.62
CA LEU A 48 -2.19 -1.23 2.48
C LEU A 48 -1.97 -2.51 1.68
N THR A 49 -2.77 -3.54 1.93
CA THR A 49 -2.66 -4.82 1.24
C THR A 49 -2.94 -4.68 -0.25
N ALA A 50 -3.87 -3.81 -0.63
CA ALA A 50 -4.15 -3.55 -2.04
C ALA A 50 -2.92 -2.99 -2.76
N ALA A 51 -2.24 -2.03 -2.14
CA ALA A 51 -1.02 -1.46 -2.69
C ALA A 51 0.11 -2.50 -2.78
N ILE A 52 0.26 -3.33 -1.74
CA ILE A 52 1.25 -4.41 -1.73
C ILE A 52 0.96 -5.40 -2.86
N GLY A 53 -0.29 -5.82 -3.00
CA GLY A 53 -0.67 -6.76 -4.05
C GLY A 53 -0.38 -6.23 -5.45
N ALA A 54 -0.71 -4.96 -5.68
CA ALA A 54 -0.46 -4.32 -6.97
C ALA A 54 1.03 -4.22 -7.28
N LEU A 55 1.82 -3.72 -6.35
CA LEU A 55 3.26 -3.55 -6.55
C LEU A 55 3.98 -4.88 -6.69
N SER A 56 3.52 -5.91 -5.95
CA SER A 56 4.09 -7.26 -6.03
C SER A 56 3.85 -7.92 -7.39
N ALA A 57 2.83 -7.49 -8.12
CA ALA A 57 2.53 -8.03 -9.44
C ALA A 57 3.47 -7.51 -10.52
N LEU A 58 4.23 -6.46 -10.25
CA LEU A 58 5.19 -5.91 -11.20
C LEU A 58 6.46 -6.75 -11.18
N LYS A 59 6.86 -7.25 -12.35
CA LYS A 59 7.98 -8.22 -12.45
C LYS A 59 9.34 -7.55 -12.63
N ARG A 60 9.38 -6.23 -12.83
CA ARG A 60 10.61 -5.46 -13.03
C ARG A 60 10.41 -4.07 -12.46
N PRO A 61 11.50 -3.32 -12.21
CA PRO A 61 11.35 -1.94 -11.77
C PRO A 61 10.54 -1.12 -12.77
N CYS A 62 9.57 -0.38 -12.24
CA CYS A 62 8.65 0.43 -13.04
C CYS A 62 8.57 1.83 -12.50
N GLN A 63 8.17 2.77 -13.37
CA GLN A 63 7.73 4.08 -12.95
C GLN A 63 6.22 4.00 -12.74
N VAL A 64 5.77 4.21 -11.50
CA VAL A 64 4.40 3.94 -11.08
C VAL A 64 3.72 5.22 -10.64
N ARG A 65 2.48 5.41 -11.09
CA ARG A 65 1.58 6.41 -10.50
C ARG A 65 0.48 5.64 -9.80
N LEU A 66 0.44 5.73 -8.46
CA LEU A 66 -0.49 4.95 -7.65
C LEU A 66 -1.55 5.86 -7.05
N TYR A 67 -2.80 5.57 -7.38
CA TYR A 67 -3.98 6.32 -6.94
C TYR A 67 -4.70 5.55 -5.84
N SER A 68 -4.97 6.23 -4.73
CA SER A 68 -5.71 5.64 -3.61
C SER A 68 -6.50 6.73 -2.91
N ASP A 69 -7.68 6.40 -2.43
CA ASP A 69 -8.48 7.28 -1.58
C ASP A 69 -8.01 7.27 -0.13
N SER A 70 -7.07 6.39 0.21
CA SER A 70 -6.60 6.25 1.59
C SER A 70 -5.62 7.37 1.93
N ALA A 71 -6.07 8.34 2.72
CA ALA A 71 -5.17 9.38 3.25
C ALA A 71 -4.08 8.76 4.11
N TYR A 72 -4.39 7.69 4.83
CA TYR A 72 -3.44 6.97 5.67
C TYR A 72 -2.25 6.44 4.84
N LEU A 73 -2.54 5.80 3.71
CA LEU A 73 -1.50 5.30 2.81
C LEU A 73 -0.71 6.44 2.16
N ILE A 74 -1.43 7.36 1.53
CA ILE A 74 -0.81 8.41 0.72
C ILE A 74 0.02 9.35 1.59
N ASN A 75 -0.51 9.78 2.74
CA ASN A 75 0.18 10.73 3.61
C ASN A 75 1.42 10.12 4.24
N ALA A 76 1.42 8.81 4.51
CA ALA A 76 2.61 8.17 5.06
C ALA A 76 3.81 8.35 4.13
N PHE A 77 3.59 8.21 2.82
CA PHE A 77 4.66 8.40 1.84
C PHE A 77 4.94 9.88 1.57
N LYS A 78 3.92 10.70 1.44
CA LYS A 78 4.13 12.14 1.17
C LYS A 78 4.78 12.87 2.34
N GLN A 79 4.43 12.51 3.57
CA GLN A 79 4.96 13.15 4.78
C GLN A 79 6.15 12.38 5.36
N ARG A 80 6.53 11.26 4.76
CA ARG A 80 7.70 10.47 5.12
C ARG A 80 7.68 10.04 6.59
N TRP A 81 6.57 9.47 7.04
CA TRP A 81 6.45 8.96 8.41
C TRP A 81 7.53 7.93 8.74
N PHE A 82 8.02 7.23 7.72
CA PHE A 82 9.00 6.15 7.86
C PHE A 82 10.34 6.64 8.37
N ASP A 83 10.73 7.89 8.08
CA ASP A 83 12.02 8.41 8.51
C ASP A 83 12.10 8.40 10.04
N ARG A 84 11.02 8.81 10.72
CA ARG A 84 10.97 8.79 12.18
C ARG A 84 10.87 7.35 12.70
N TRP A 85 10.03 6.53 12.08
CA TRP A 85 9.85 5.15 12.53
C TRP A 85 11.14 4.34 12.46
N GLN A 86 11.91 4.51 11.38
CA GLN A 86 13.18 3.80 11.21
C GLN A 86 14.23 4.26 12.24
N GLN A 87 14.15 5.52 12.67
CA GLN A 87 15.09 6.05 13.65
C GLN A 87 14.74 5.65 15.09
N ASN A 88 13.46 5.44 15.39
CA ASN A 88 13.00 5.20 16.74
C ASN A 88 12.54 3.76 17.01
N GLY A 89 12.86 2.83 16.11
CA GLY A 89 12.51 1.42 16.28
C GLY A 89 11.05 1.11 16.03
N TRP A 90 10.41 1.85 15.10
CA TRP A 90 9.03 1.64 14.69
C TRP A 90 8.04 1.87 15.84
N ARG A 91 8.19 3.01 16.49
CA ARG A 91 7.30 3.44 17.57
C ARG A 91 6.56 4.69 17.19
N ASN A 92 5.30 4.79 17.62
CA ASN A 92 4.48 5.98 17.41
C ASN A 92 4.82 7.06 18.45
N SER A 93 4.10 8.19 18.40
CA SER A 93 4.33 9.30 19.30
C SER A 93 4.09 8.97 20.78
N LYS A 94 3.35 7.90 21.06
CA LYS A 94 3.07 7.43 22.41
C LYS A 94 4.06 6.37 22.89
N GLY A 95 5.09 6.06 22.10
CA GLY A 95 6.06 5.05 22.42
C GLY A 95 5.62 3.61 22.21
N GLN A 96 4.46 3.41 21.61
CA GLN A 96 3.91 2.10 21.29
C GLN A 96 4.36 1.68 19.89
N ALA A 97 4.32 0.37 19.61
CA ALA A 97 4.65 -0.13 18.27
C ALA A 97 3.72 0.48 17.23
N VAL A 98 4.27 0.84 16.07
CA VAL A 98 3.48 1.37 14.96
C VAL A 98 2.51 0.30 14.49
N GLU A 99 1.22 0.68 14.33
CA GLU A 99 0.21 -0.24 13.82
C GLU A 99 0.51 -0.62 12.39
N ASN A 100 0.22 -1.87 12.03
CA ASN A 100 0.40 -2.40 10.69
C ASN A 100 1.87 -2.37 10.24
N GLN A 101 2.80 -2.46 11.18
CA GLN A 101 4.23 -2.41 10.90
C GLN A 101 4.65 -3.43 9.85
N ASP A 102 4.08 -4.64 9.91
CA ASP A 102 4.36 -5.71 8.94
C ASP A 102 4.08 -5.24 7.51
N LEU A 103 2.93 -4.62 7.30
CA LEU A 103 2.53 -4.14 5.97
C LEU A 103 3.36 -2.93 5.54
N TRP A 104 3.65 -2.01 6.48
CA TRP A 104 4.47 -0.85 6.17
C TRP A 104 5.88 -1.25 5.74
N GLN A 105 6.47 -2.23 6.42
CA GLN A 105 7.82 -2.68 6.06
C GLN A 105 7.83 -3.33 4.67
N GLU A 106 6.80 -4.10 4.33
CA GLU A 106 6.69 -4.70 3.00
C GLU A 106 6.50 -3.63 1.94
N LEU A 107 5.68 -2.60 2.20
CA LEU A 107 5.50 -1.49 1.28
C LEU A 107 6.78 -0.73 1.02
N LEU A 108 7.58 -0.48 2.08
CA LEU A 108 8.87 0.18 1.92
C LEU A 108 9.82 -0.64 1.05
N ARG A 109 9.82 -1.95 1.25
CA ARG A 109 10.65 -2.84 0.43
C ARG A 109 10.27 -2.75 -1.04
N LEU A 110 8.98 -2.79 -1.34
CA LEU A 110 8.48 -2.69 -2.71
C LEU A 110 8.70 -1.29 -3.29
N ALA A 111 8.49 -0.24 -2.50
CA ALA A 111 8.67 1.12 -2.95
C ALA A 111 10.13 1.40 -3.33
N ALA A 112 11.08 0.72 -2.71
CA ALA A 112 12.50 0.87 -3.04
C ALA A 112 12.85 0.27 -4.40
N ILE A 113 12.03 -0.66 -4.90
CA ILE A 113 12.25 -1.31 -6.20
C ILE A 113 11.78 -0.41 -7.34
N HIS A 114 10.71 0.35 -7.12
CA HIS A 114 10.04 1.14 -8.14
C HIS A 114 10.20 2.63 -7.88
N ARG A 115 9.92 3.44 -8.90
CA ARG A 115 9.80 4.89 -8.74
C ARG A 115 8.31 5.21 -8.68
N ILE A 116 7.80 5.57 -7.50
CA ILE A 116 6.37 5.70 -7.27
C ILE A 116 5.99 7.15 -6.98
N GLU A 117 4.99 7.63 -7.71
CA GLU A 117 4.29 8.87 -7.39
C GLU A 117 2.99 8.48 -6.68
N TRP A 118 2.84 8.88 -5.43
CA TRP A 118 1.67 8.59 -4.61
C TRP A 118 0.65 9.73 -4.78
N VAL A 119 -0.53 9.40 -5.27
CA VAL A 119 -1.53 10.42 -5.64
C VAL A 119 -2.75 10.38 -4.72
#